data_d3957fba6c8b523d5d0a015ad2c4d97b
#
_entry.id   d3957fba6c8b523d5d0a015ad2c4d97b
#
_cell.length_a   1.000
_cell.length_b   1.000
_cell.length_c   1.000
_cell.angle_alpha   90.00
_cell.angle_beta   90.00
_cell.angle_gamma   90.00
#
_symmetry.space_group_name_H-M   'P 1'
#
loop_
_entity.id
_entity.type
_entity.pdbx_description
1 polymer ?
#
loop_
_entity_poly.entity_id
_entity_poly.type
_entity_poly.pdbx_seq_one_letter_code
_entity_poly.pdbx_strand_id
1 'polypeptide(L)'
;MKSLNDKLAFASGHQMKNRFMLAPLTNTQSHEDGVLSDDEYHWLTKRAEGGFGITMSCASHVQEIGKGFPGQLGIFDDKHIDGLKKLTTEIKKHESLAIAQLHHAGMRSPEAVSYTHLTLPTTTP
;
A
#
# COMPACT_ATOMS: atom_id res chain seq x y z
N MET A 1 -13.81 12.07 -29.03
CA MET A 1 -12.77 11.04 -28.75
C MET A 1 -12.31 11.20 -27.30
N LYS A 2 -12.22 10.09 -26.57
CA LYS A 2 -11.74 10.12 -25.20
C LYS A 2 -10.22 10.31 -25.16
N SER A 3 -9.75 11.18 -24.23
CA SER A 3 -8.34 11.47 -24.02
C SER A 3 -7.87 10.93 -22.67
N LEU A 4 -6.57 10.69 -22.52
CA LEU A 4 -5.96 10.31 -21.25
C LEU A 4 -6.12 11.40 -20.18
N ASN A 5 -6.33 12.64 -20.58
CA ASN A 5 -6.54 13.77 -19.67
C ASN A 5 -8.01 13.95 -19.27
N ASP A 6 -8.93 13.17 -19.83
CA ASP A 6 -10.33 13.26 -19.47
C ASP A 6 -10.59 12.68 -18.08
N LYS A 7 -11.47 13.34 -17.34
CA LYS A 7 -11.94 12.84 -16.06
C LYS A 7 -12.67 11.50 -16.23
N LEU A 8 -12.56 10.66 -15.19
CA LEU A 8 -13.29 9.41 -15.11
C LEU A 8 -14.07 9.35 -13.80
N ALA A 9 -15.40 9.29 -13.93
CA ALA A 9 -16.28 9.15 -12.77
C ALA A 9 -16.61 7.68 -12.51
N PHE A 10 -16.54 7.28 -11.24
CA PHE A 10 -16.96 5.96 -10.78
C PHE A 10 -18.38 6.01 -10.23
N ALA A 11 -19.08 4.88 -10.27
CA ALA A 11 -20.44 4.75 -9.74
C ALA A 11 -20.50 5.10 -8.23
N SER A 12 -19.41 4.96 -7.51
CA SER A 12 -19.27 5.34 -6.10
C SER A 12 -19.28 6.84 -5.84
N GLY A 13 -19.30 7.69 -6.87
CA GLY A 13 -19.21 9.14 -6.76
C GLY A 13 -17.80 9.70 -6.77
N HIS A 14 -16.78 8.85 -6.68
CA HIS A 14 -15.40 9.29 -6.80
C HIS A 14 -15.05 9.60 -8.25
N GLN A 15 -14.08 10.49 -8.45
CA GLN A 15 -13.67 10.90 -9.79
C GLN A 15 -12.15 10.99 -9.88
N MET A 16 -11.60 10.41 -10.95
CA MET A 16 -10.20 10.63 -11.34
C MET A 16 -10.10 11.93 -12.16
N LYS A 17 -9.11 12.74 -11.86
CA LYS A 17 -8.83 13.97 -12.65
C LYS A 17 -8.31 13.69 -14.06
N ASN A 18 -7.75 12.50 -14.27
CA ASN A 18 -7.24 12.01 -15.55
C ASN A 18 -7.28 10.47 -15.53
N ARG A 19 -6.78 9.84 -16.58
CA ARG A 19 -6.84 8.38 -16.73
C ARG A 19 -5.51 7.68 -16.43
N PHE A 20 -4.67 8.30 -15.61
CA PHE A 20 -3.42 7.73 -15.15
C PHE A 20 -3.54 7.21 -13.73
N MET A 21 -3.13 5.98 -13.52
CA MET A 21 -3.08 5.35 -12.20
C MET A 21 -1.65 4.89 -11.92
N LEU A 22 -1.12 5.28 -10.77
CA LEU A 22 0.11 4.69 -10.27
C LEU A 22 -0.21 3.27 -9.78
N ALA A 23 0.34 2.27 -10.47
CA ALA A 23 0.21 0.89 -10.06
C ALA A 23 0.94 0.64 -8.72
N PRO A 24 0.48 -0.33 -7.91
CA PRO A 24 1.18 -0.67 -6.69
C PRO A 24 2.56 -1.25 -7.00
N LEU A 25 3.60 -0.66 -6.43
CA LEU A 25 4.97 -1.08 -6.63
C LEU A 25 5.65 -1.36 -5.31
N THR A 26 6.24 -2.54 -5.17
CA THR A 26 7.07 -2.91 -4.03
C THR A 26 8.30 -1.99 -3.98
N ASN A 27 8.47 -1.27 -2.87
CA ASN A 27 9.57 -0.32 -2.71
C ASN A 27 10.45 -0.58 -1.48
N THR A 28 10.05 -1.49 -0.60
CA THR A 28 10.81 -1.91 0.59
C THR A 28 11.27 -0.76 1.49
N GLN A 29 10.54 0.35 1.50
CA GLN A 29 10.96 1.57 2.19
C GLN A 29 10.32 1.78 3.57
N SER A 30 9.27 1.04 3.92
CA SER A 30 8.64 1.16 5.23
C SER A 30 9.52 0.61 6.35
N HIS A 31 9.23 1.00 7.57
CA HIS A 31 9.92 0.48 8.74
C HIS A 31 9.67 -1.03 8.91
N GLU A 32 10.53 -1.69 9.67
CA GLU A 32 10.45 -3.14 9.85
C GLU A 32 9.11 -3.60 10.44
N ASP A 33 8.51 -2.80 11.30
CA ASP A 33 7.21 -3.05 11.90
C ASP A 33 6.02 -2.68 11.02
N GLY A 34 6.27 -2.26 9.79
CA GLY A 34 5.26 -1.87 8.82
C GLY A 34 4.77 -0.43 8.91
N VAL A 35 5.28 0.35 9.86
CA VAL A 35 4.96 1.78 9.96
C VAL A 35 5.52 2.53 8.75
N LEU A 36 4.71 3.42 8.19
CA LEU A 36 5.10 4.23 7.05
C LEU A 36 6.35 5.05 7.36
N SER A 37 7.38 4.93 6.53
CA SER A 37 8.58 5.76 6.62
C SER A 37 8.41 7.09 5.90
N ASP A 38 9.28 8.04 6.21
CA ASP A 38 9.32 9.30 5.47
C ASP A 38 9.72 9.10 4.00
N ASP A 39 10.59 8.15 3.72
CA ASP A 39 11.01 7.84 2.35
C ASP A 39 9.84 7.34 1.50
N GLU A 40 9.05 6.40 2.00
CA GLU A 40 7.87 5.90 1.30
C GLU A 40 6.79 6.97 1.19
N TYR A 41 6.59 7.76 2.25
CA TYR A 41 5.67 8.91 2.22
C TYR A 41 6.05 9.87 1.09
N HIS A 42 7.31 10.27 1.01
CA HIS A 42 7.79 11.18 -0.05
C HIS A 42 7.68 10.55 -1.43
N TRP A 43 8.01 9.27 -1.55
CA TRP A 43 7.93 8.56 -2.82
C TRP A 43 6.51 8.54 -3.39
N LEU A 44 5.51 8.25 -2.57
CA LEU A 44 4.11 8.19 -2.98
C LEU A 44 3.52 9.59 -3.21
N THR A 45 3.78 10.54 -2.31
CA THR A 45 3.23 11.90 -2.43
C THR A 45 3.80 12.64 -3.61
N LYS A 46 5.05 12.42 -3.97
CA LYS A 46 5.66 12.99 -5.18
C LYS A 46 4.97 12.49 -6.47
N ARG A 47 4.51 11.25 -6.51
CA ARG A 47 3.75 10.72 -7.66
C ARG A 47 2.37 11.37 -7.75
N ALA A 48 1.71 11.56 -6.62
CA ALA A 48 0.44 12.29 -6.59
C ALA A 48 0.60 13.73 -7.06
N GLU A 49 1.62 14.44 -6.55
CA GLU A 49 1.99 15.78 -6.97
C GLU A 49 2.31 15.83 -8.47
N GLY A 50 2.97 14.79 -8.99
CA GLY A 50 3.36 14.69 -10.39
C GLY A 50 2.20 14.46 -11.37
N GLY A 51 0.99 14.20 -10.88
CA GLY A 51 -0.21 14.23 -11.71
C GLY A 51 -1.02 12.97 -11.83
N PHE A 52 -0.69 11.88 -11.15
CA PHE A 52 -1.51 10.66 -11.20
C PHE A 52 -2.93 10.91 -10.66
N GLY A 53 -3.95 10.47 -11.41
CA GLY A 53 -5.35 10.54 -10.99
C GLY A 53 -5.69 9.55 -9.87
N ILE A 54 -4.98 8.43 -9.81
CA ILE A 54 -4.97 7.50 -8.67
C ILE A 54 -3.54 7.27 -8.24
N THR A 55 -3.31 7.33 -6.93
CA THR A 55 -2.05 6.93 -6.31
C THR A 55 -2.33 5.75 -5.39
N MET A 56 -1.83 4.57 -5.76
CA MET A 56 -2.02 3.34 -5.00
C MET A 56 -0.77 3.05 -4.16
N SER A 57 -0.97 2.65 -2.90
CA SER A 57 0.11 2.22 -2.05
C SER A 57 0.78 0.95 -2.60
N CYS A 58 1.98 0.62 -2.12
CA CYS A 58 2.51 -0.71 -2.32
C CYS A 58 1.61 -1.76 -1.62
N ALA A 59 1.86 -3.04 -1.88
CA ALA A 59 1.17 -4.13 -1.19
C ALA A 59 1.32 -3.96 0.33
N SER A 60 0.21 -3.75 1.03
CA SER A 60 0.18 -3.47 2.47
C SER A 60 -0.35 -4.70 3.21
N HIS A 61 0.44 -5.28 4.11
CA HIS A 61 0.04 -6.52 4.74
C HIS A 61 -1.02 -6.33 5.83
N VAL A 62 -2.05 -7.17 5.77
CA VAL A 62 -3.26 -7.08 6.61
C VAL A 62 -3.16 -7.88 7.91
N GLN A 63 -2.08 -8.62 8.09
CA GLN A 63 -1.72 -9.33 9.31
C GLN A 63 -0.21 -9.27 9.49
N GLU A 64 0.26 -9.27 10.72
CA GLU A 64 1.70 -9.28 11.00
C GLU A 64 2.39 -10.45 10.32
N ILE A 65 1.82 -11.64 10.47
CA ILE A 65 2.33 -12.88 9.85
C ILE A 65 2.16 -12.92 8.33
N GLY A 66 1.37 -12.03 7.76
CA GLY A 66 1.15 -11.92 6.33
C GLY A 66 2.20 -11.09 5.59
N LYS A 67 3.21 -10.60 6.28
CA LYS A 67 4.32 -9.83 5.70
C LYS A 67 5.05 -10.65 4.64
N GLY A 68 5.23 -10.10 3.46
CA GLY A 68 5.83 -10.78 2.32
C GLY A 68 7.29 -10.45 2.09
N PHE A 69 7.76 -9.31 2.59
CA PHE A 69 9.13 -8.85 2.35
C PHE A 69 9.54 -7.79 3.39
N PRO A 70 10.85 -7.62 3.65
CA PRO A 70 11.33 -6.56 4.52
C PRO A 70 10.95 -5.17 4.01
N GLY A 71 10.61 -4.26 4.91
CA GLY A 71 10.21 -2.90 4.53
C GLY A 71 8.84 -2.79 3.89
N GLN A 72 7.98 -3.80 4.04
CA GLN A 72 6.61 -3.75 3.55
C GLN A 72 5.74 -2.87 4.45
N LEU A 73 4.93 -2.00 3.84
CA LEU A 73 3.92 -1.22 4.54
C LEU A 73 2.89 -2.12 5.20
N GLY A 74 2.55 -1.83 6.45
CA GLY A 74 1.50 -2.54 7.20
C GLY A 74 0.20 -1.77 7.26
N ILE A 75 -0.90 -2.50 7.39
CA ILE A 75 -2.25 -1.96 7.55
C ILE A 75 -3.07 -2.84 8.51
N PHE A 76 -2.42 -3.48 9.46
CA PHE A 76 -3.04 -4.49 10.33
C PHE A 76 -3.24 -4.03 11.78
N ASP A 77 -2.73 -2.87 12.15
CA ASP A 77 -2.70 -2.42 13.56
C ASP A 77 -2.97 -0.92 13.63
N ASP A 78 -3.49 -0.46 14.75
CA ASP A 78 -3.77 0.96 15.01
C ASP A 78 -2.51 1.84 14.91
N LYS A 79 -1.34 1.29 15.15
CA LYS A 79 -0.06 2.03 14.99
C LYS A 79 0.16 2.54 13.56
N HIS A 80 -0.54 1.96 12.57
CA HIS A 80 -0.45 2.38 11.16
C HIS A 80 -1.36 3.55 10.80
N ILE A 81 -2.34 3.87 11.64
CA ILE A 81 -3.39 4.86 11.33
C ILE A 81 -2.80 6.23 11.05
N ASP A 82 -1.93 6.74 11.92
CA ASP A 82 -1.40 8.10 11.78
C ASP A 82 -0.61 8.28 10.49
N GLY A 83 0.27 7.33 10.16
CA GLY A 83 1.05 7.36 8.93
C GLY A 83 0.16 7.28 7.68
N LEU A 84 -0.81 6.37 7.67
CA LEU A 84 -1.74 6.21 6.56
C LEU A 84 -2.64 7.44 6.40
N LYS A 85 -3.09 8.03 7.49
CA LYS A 85 -3.88 9.26 7.47
C LYS A 85 -3.07 10.42 6.90
N LYS A 86 -1.82 10.58 7.33
CA LYS A 86 -0.90 11.58 6.79
C LYS A 86 -0.71 11.39 5.28
N LEU A 87 -0.47 10.15 4.85
CA LEU A 87 -0.26 9.81 3.44
C LEU A 87 -1.50 10.11 2.59
N THR A 88 -2.67 9.62 3.00
CA THR A 88 -3.90 9.80 2.23
C THR A 88 -4.34 11.26 2.17
N THR A 89 -4.11 12.03 3.23
CA THR A 89 -4.40 13.46 3.25
C THR A 89 -3.57 14.20 2.20
N GLU A 90 -2.27 13.92 2.15
CA GLU A 90 -1.38 14.56 1.17
C GLU A 90 -1.69 14.13 -0.26
N ILE A 91 -1.96 12.85 -0.50
CA ILE A 91 -2.35 12.36 -1.83
C ILE A 91 -3.62 13.08 -2.33
N LYS A 92 -4.64 13.17 -1.48
CA LYS A 92 -5.91 13.82 -1.83
C LYS A 92 -5.76 15.33 -2.08
N LYS A 93 -4.81 15.98 -1.43
CA LYS A 93 -4.50 17.39 -1.63
C LYS A 93 -4.08 17.69 -3.06
N HIS A 94 -3.48 16.73 -3.76
CA HIS A 94 -3.11 16.81 -5.17
C HIS A 94 -4.22 16.32 -6.10
N GLU A 95 -5.45 16.19 -5.61
CA GLU A 95 -6.60 15.70 -6.39
C GLU A 95 -6.39 14.30 -6.97
N SER A 96 -5.57 13.49 -6.32
CA SER A 96 -5.37 12.08 -6.60
C SER A 96 -6.21 11.22 -5.66
N LEU A 97 -6.84 10.17 -6.17
CA LEU A 97 -7.53 9.19 -5.33
C LEU A 97 -6.49 8.32 -4.64
N ALA A 98 -6.59 8.20 -3.32
CA ALA A 98 -5.71 7.35 -2.54
C ALA A 98 -6.33 5.96 -2.42
N ILE A 99 -5.60 4.94 -2.85
CA ILE A 99 -6.05 3.54 -2.77
C ILE A 99 -4.96 2.72 -2.09
N ALA A 100 -5.35 1.86 -1.15
CA ALA A 100 -4.44 0.89 -0.54
C ALA A 100 -4.59 -0.47 -1.23
N GLN A 101 -3.47 -1.08 -1.60
CA GLN A 101 -3.47 -2.48 -2.03
C GLN A 101 -3.30 -3.36 -0.79
N LEU A 102 -4.28 -4.22 -0.54
CA LEU A 102 -4.24 -5.18 0.57
C LEU A 102 -3.52 -6.45 0.15
N HIS A 103 -2.70 -6.99 1.04
CA HIS A 103 -1.85 -8.13 0.72
C HIS A 103 -1.70 -9.07 1.92
N HIS A 104 -1.56 -10.36 1.64
CA HIS A 104 -1.16 -11.38 2.60
C HIS A 104 -0.30 -12.42 1.87
N ALA A 105 0.93 -12.61 2.34
CA ALA A 105 1.87 -13.51 1.67
C ALA A 105 1.56 -14.99 1.87
N GLY A 106 0.81 -15.33 2.92
CA GLY A 106 0.47 -16.72 3.21
C GLY A 106 1.72 -17.60 3.35
N MET A 107 1.77 -18.69 2.61
CA MET A 107 2.90 -19.64 2.62
C MET A 107 4.22 -19.01 2.14
N ARG A 108 4.17 -17.88 1.46
CA ARG A 108 5.36 -17.20 0.93
C ARG A 108 5.91 -16.13 1.87
N SER A 109 5.39 -16.03 3.08
CA SER A 109 5.97 -15.16 4.10
C SER A 109 7.42 -15.56 4.39
N PRO A 110 8.32 -14.59 4.63
CA PRO A 110 9.71 -14.89 4.98
C PRO A 110 9.81 -15.85 6.17
N GLU A 111 10.84 -16.67 6.19
CA GLU A 111 11.07 -17.69 7.23
C GLU A 111 10.98 -17.11 8.64
N ALA A 112 11.55 -15.92 8.86
CA ALA A 112 11.50 -15.24 10.15
C ALA A 112 10.07 -14.92 10.63
N VAL A 113 9.12 -14.75 9.71
CA VAL A 113 7.72 -14.50 10.01
C VAL A 113 6.92 -15.80 10.06
N SER A 114 7.18 -16.69 9.13
CA SER A 114 6.43 -17.93 8.95
C SER A 114 6.84 -19.05 9.92
N TYR A 115 8.02 -18.97 10.52
CA TYR A 115 8.55 -19.99 11.42
C TYR A 115 7.58 -20.32 12.57
N THR A 116 7.06 -19.32 13.24
CA THR A 116 6.09 -19.51 14.32
C THR A 116 4.76 -20.09 13.84
N HIS A 117 4.54 -20.06 12.55
CA HIS A 117 3.30 -20.45 11.89
C HIS A 117 3.38 -21.86 11.36
N LEU A 118 4.56 -22.29 10.90
CA LEU A 118 4.78 -23.57 10.22
C LEU A 118 5.33 -24.69 11.13
N THR A 119 5.58 -24.39 12.40
CA THR A 119 6.15 -25.38 13.31
C THR A 119 5.14 -26.42 13.79
N LEU A 120 3.87 -26.14 13.76
CA LEU A 120 2.84 -27.01 14.31
C LEU A 120 2.53 -28.24 13.46
N PRO A 121 2.45 -28.15 12.13
CA PRO A 121 2.09 -29.31 11.32
C PRO A 121 3.24 -30.27 11.03
N THR A 122 4.48 -29.92 11.34
CA THR A 122 5.65 -30.69 10.94
C THR A 122 6.10 -31.73 11.96
N THR A 123 5.40 -31.86 13.06
CA THR A 123 5.76 -32.80 14.16
C THR A 123 5.20 -34.19 13.99
N THR A 124 4.47 -34.44 12.93
CA THR A 124 3.98 -35.80 12.66
C THR A 124 5.08 -36.69 12.15
N PRO A 125 5.29 -37.82 12.74
CA PRO A 125 6.29 -38.78 12.29
C PRO A 125 5.99 -39.34 10.92
#